data_d0742aa02fedae0b23fed01d99e4d551
#
_entry.id   d0742aa02fedae0b23fed01d99e4d551
#
_cell.length_a   1.000
_cell.length_b   1.000
_cell.length_c   1.000
_cell.angle_alpha   90.00
_cell.angle_beta   90.00
_cell.angle_gamma   90.00
#
_symmetry.space_group_name_H-M   'P 1'
#
loop_
_entity.id
_entity.type
_entity.pdbx_description
1 polymer ?
#
loop_
_entity_poly.entity_id
_entity_poly.type
_entity_poly.pdbx_seq_one_letter_code
_entity_poly.pdbx_strand_id
1 'polypeptide(L)'
;MKSSEMLSLRNPHVRISVGVTLGLLVLTALLGFIVLPYAQREADLAGLWDVICRAAGLPRDAAPAPDRPAAAPTSKVVLTAATLAKPSPQSIGRGATLAQRCAMCHGPTGISRADFPNLAGQYGAVVYKQLQDFRSGARVNAVMSPFAANLSDQDMVDLAAYYAYLPRLPAYHPEPQQIPTRIVVYGAPTRGIAPCGACHGSLDNKTGSPWLEGQSAVYLKAQLEAFASGHRRNDISAQMRNIARAMTPQEIEEAAGYYASQPVETIRAAE
;
A
#
# COMPACT_ATOMS: atom_id res chain seq x y z
N MET A 1 -62.41 19.19 8.89
CA MET A 1 -61.86 17.84 8.53
C MET A 1 -60.93 17.41 9.64
N LYS A 2 -61.23 16.27 10.27
CA LYS A 2 -60.39 15.78 11.37
C LYS A 2 -59.05 15.27 10.79
N SER A 3 -57.96 15.58 11.44
CA SER A 3 -56.58 15.21 11.03
C SER A 3 -56.39 13.71 10.76
N SER A 4 -57.22 12.87 11.36
CA SER A 4 -57.22 11.41 11.20
C SER A 4 -57.74 10.91 9.84
N GLU A 5 -58.48 11.71 9.08
CA GLU A 5 -58.98 11.33 7.75
C GLU A 5 -57.96 11.62 6.66
N MET A 6 -57.03 12.55 6.87
CA MET A 6 -55.98 12.89 5.89
C MET A 6 -54.94 11.77 5.74
N LEU A 7 -54.67 11.00 6.79
CA LEU A 7 -53.68 9.89 6.79
C LEU A 7 -54.32 8.52 6.58
N SER A 8 -55.64 8.46 6.32
CA SER A 8 -56.34 7.20 6.09
C SER A 8 -56.01 6.61 4.70
N LEU A 9 -55.82 5.30 4.64
CA LEU A 9 -55.71 4.56 3.37
C LEU A 9 -56.96 4.64 2.51
N ARG A 10 -58.06 5.21 2.99
CA ARG A 10 -59.24 5.54 2.18
C ARG A 10 -59.08 6.79 1.33
N ASN A 11 -58.09 7.65 1.67
CA ASN A 11 -57.76 8.83 0.90
C ASN A 11 -56.97 8.43 -0.37
N PRO A 12 -57.49 8.76 -1.56
CA PRO A 12 -56.81 8.40 -2.83
C PRO A 12 -55.40 8.92 -2.96
N HIS A 13 -55.11 10.07 -2.40
CA HIS A 13 -53.75 10.66 -2.41
C HIS A 13 -52.78 9.86 -1.55
N VAL A 14 -53.21 9.38 -0.37
CA VAL A 14 -52.41 8.52 0.51
C VAL A 14 -52.13 7.18 -0.17
N ARG A 15 -53.12 6.59 -0.78
CA ARG A 15 -52.96 5.31 -1.53
C ARG A 15 -51.97 5.44 -2.66
N ILE A 16 -52.06 6.53 -3.47
CA ILE A 16 -51.12 6.80 -4.56
C ILE A 16 -49.69 6.99 -4.02
N SER A 17 -49.54 7.84 -2.97
CA SER A 17 -48.23 8.10 -2.37
C SER A 17 -47.58 6.82 -1.80
N VAL A 18 -48.33 6.02 -1.08
CA VAL A 18 -47.86 4.72 -0.54
C VAL A 18 -47.49 3.77 -1.69
N GLY A 19 -48.33 3.71 -2.74
CA GLY A 19 -48.07 2.85 -3.89
C GLY A 19 -46.81 3.27 -4.64
N VAL A 20 -46.61 4.58 -4.87
CA VAL A 20 -45.41 5.10 -5.52
C VAL A 20 -44.17 4.83 -4.66
N THR A 21 -44.24 5.07 -3.34
CA THR A 21 -43.10 4.82 -2.45
C THR A 21 -42.72 3.35 -2.41
N LEU A 22 -43.70 2.45 -2.31
CA LEU A 22 -43.44 1.00 -2.35
C LEU A 22 -42.88 0.57 -3.72
N GLY A 23 -43.42 1.11 -4.81
CA GLY A 23 -42.92 0.85 -6.16
C GLY A 23 -41.45 1.29 -6.34
N LEU A 24 -41.09 2.47 -5.84
CA LEU A 24 -39.71 2.96 -5.85
C LEU A 24 -38.78 2.09 -4.99
N LEU A 25 -39.23 1.66 -3.79
CA LEU A 25 -38.45 0.77 -2.93
C LEU A 25 -38.21 -0.60 -3.60
N VAL A 26 -39.21 -1.17 -4.22
CA VAL A 26 -39.07 -2.43 -4.98
C VAL A 26 -38.14 -2.25 -6.17
N LEU A 27 -38.28 -1.16 -6.93
CA LEU A 27 -37.43 -0.87 -8.08
C LEU A 27 -35.98 -0.67 -7.66
N THR A 28 -35.71 0.08 -6.59
CA THR A 28 -34.35 0.29 -6.09
C THR A 28 -33.75 -1.00 -5.53
N ALA A 29 -34.53 -1.83 -4.87
CA ALA A 29 -34.10 -3.14 -4.42
C ALA A 29 -33.74 -4.07 -5.62
N LEU A 30 -34.56 -4.11 -6.64
CA LEU A 30 -34.31 -4.90 -7.85
C LEU A 30 -33.04 -4.40 -8.58
N LEU A 31 -32.91 -3.10 -8.75
CA LEU A 31 -31.70 -2.50 -9.36
C LEU A 31 -30.46 -2.80 -8.52
N GLY A 32 -30.53 -2.61 -7.20
CA GLY A 32 -29.38 -2.78 -6.30
C GLY A 32 -28.96 -4.24 -6.08
N PHE A 33 -29.93 -5.14 -5.96
CA PHE A 33 -29.65 -6.54 -5.57
C PHE A 33 -29.63 -7.53 -6.76
N ILE A 34 -30.23 -7.18 -7.89
CA ILE A 34 -30.30 -8.08 -9.04
C ILE A 34 -29.55 -7.51 -10.26
N VAL A 35 -29.91 -6.29 -10.70
CA VAL A 35 -29.38 -5.73 -11.95
C VAL A 35 -27.90 -5.33 -11.80
N LEU A 36 -27.53 -4.62 -10.73
CA LEU A 36 -26.15 -4.20 -10.50
C LEU A 36 -25.19 -5.40 -10.33
N PRO A 37 -25.50 -6.42 -9.52
CA PRO A 37 -24.66 -7.61 -9.43
C PRO A 37 -24.56 -8.40 -10.74
N TYR A 38 -25.64 -8.42 -11.53
CA TYR A 38 -25.63 -9.09 -12.83
C TYR A 38 -24.82 -8.33 -13.87
N ALA A 39 -24.92 -7.00 -13.90
CA ALA A 39 -24.19 -6.14 -14.82
C ALA A 39 -22.68 -6.02 -14.47
N GLN A 40 -22.33 -6.22 -13.20
CA GLN A 40 -20.95 -6.13 -12.70
C GLN A 40 -20.34 -7.51 -12.42
N ARG A 41 -20.64 -8.51 -13.24
CA ARG A 41 -20.15 -9.89 -13.07
C ARG A 41 -18.62 -10.02 -12.99
N GLU A 42 -17.86 -9.03 -13.46
CA GLU A 42 -16.41 -8.97 -13.36
C GLU A 42 -15.91 -8.22 -12.10
N ALA A 43 -16.79 -7.52 -11.39
CA ALA A 43 -16.43 -6.95 -10.08
C ALA A 43 -16.54 -8.03 -9.01
N ASP A 44 -15.54 -8.15 -8.15
CA ASP A 44 -15.51 -9.11 -7.02
C ASP A 44 -16.55 -8.73 -5.94
N LEU A 45 -17.83 -8.88 -6.30
CA LEU A 45 -18.97 -8.63 -5.41
C LEU A 45 -19.11 -9.69 -4.31
N ALA A 46 -18.44 -10.83 -4.46
CA ALA A 46 -18.35 -11.84 -3.41
C ALA A 46 -17.63 -11.26 -2.19
N GLY A 47 -16.61 -10.45 -2.40
CA GLY A 47 -15.92 -9.73 -1.32
C GLY A 47 -16.79 -8.69 -0.64
N LEU A 48 -17.59 -7.93 -1.39
CA LEU A 48 -18.49 -6.92 -0.82
C LEU A 48 -19.59 -7.56 0.05
N TRP A 49 -20.22 -8.64 -0.40
CA TRP A 49 -21.20 -9.38 0.37
C TRP A 49 -20.60 -10.00 1.63
N ASP A 50 -19.38 -10.51 1.56
CA ASP A 50 -18.67 -11.05 2.71
C ASP A 50 -18.42 -9.97 3.76
N VAL A 51 -18.03 -8.77 3.34
CA VAL A 51 -17.86 -7.61 4.23
C VAL A 51 -19.17 -7.19 4.87
N ILE A 52 -20.27 -7.12 4.11
CA ILE A 52 -21.59 -6.75 4.62
C ILE A 52 -22.11 -7.82 5.61
N CYS A 53 -21.98 -9.10 5.27
CA CYS A 53 -22.41 -10.18 6.14
C CYS A 53 -21.60 -10.22 7.44
N ARG A 54 -20.29 -10.00 7.39
CA ARG A 54 -19.44 -9.89 8.59
C ARG A 54 -19.80 -8.70 9.46
N ALA A 55 -20.07 -7.55 8.84
CA ALA A 55 -20.50 -6.36 9.55
C ALA A 55 -21.88 -6.57 10.24
N ALA A 56 -22.74 -7.40 9.64
CA ALA A 56 -24.04 -7.78 10.19
C ALA A 56 -23.96 -8.95 11.19
N GLY A 57 -22.77 -9.47 11.50
CA GLY A 57 -22.57 -10.58 12.43
C GLY A 57 -23.07 -11.95 11.92
N LEU A 58 -23.27 -12.09 10.61
CA LEU A 58 -23.69 -13.35 9.99
C LEU A 58 -22.45 -14.14 9.54
N PRO A 59 -22.07 -15.25 10.22
CA PRO A 59 -21.00 -16.11 9.74
C PRO A 59 -21.47 -16.81 8.46
N ARG A 60 -20.69 -16.66 7.40
CA ARG A 60 -20.84 -17.47 6.20
C ARG A 60 -19.71 -18.48 6.17
N ASP A 61 -20.05 -19.77 6.15
CA ASP A 61 -19.07 -20.80 5.89
C ASP A 61 -18.46 -20.51 4.52
N ALA A 62 -17.18 -20.12 4.53
CA ALA A 62 -16.45 -19.84 3.29
C ALA A 62 -16.43 -21.13 2.46
N ALA A 63 -17.04 -21.11 1.28
CA ALA A 63 -16.82 -22.16 0.30
C ALA A 63 -15.30 -22.34 0.13
N PRO A 64 -14.79 -23.58 0.10
CA PRO A 64 -13.35 -23.81 -0.06
C PRO A 64 -12.89 -23.10 -1.34
N ALA A 65 -12.04 -22.09 -1.17
CA ALA A 65 -11.41 -21.42 -2.30
C ALA A 65 -10.60 -22.46 -3.08
N PRO A 66 -10.66 -22.46 -4.43
CA PRO A 66 -9.82 -23.36 -5.21
C PRO A 66 -8.37 -23.18 -4.79
N ASP A 67 -7.60 -24.28 -4.78
CA ASP A 67 -6.19 -24.37 -4.34
C ASP A 67 -5.35 -23.20 -4.87
N ARG A 68 -5.38 -22.07 -4.14
CA ARG A 68 -4.37 -21.04 -4.30
C ARG A 68 -3.12 -21.49 -3.57
N PRO A 69 -1.95 -21.38 -4.21
CA PRO A 69 -0.70 -21.58 -3.49
C PRO A 69 -0.78 -20.81 -2.18
N ALA A 70 -0.39 -21.44 -1.08
CA ALA A 70 -0.45 -20.83 0.25
C ALA A 70 0.11 -19.41 0.17
N ALA A 71 -0.76 -18.43 0.32
CA ALA A 71 -0.37 -17.03 0.17
C ALA A 71 0.69 -16.73 1.22
N ALA A 72 1.80 -16.09 0.81
CA ALA A 72 2.84 -15.65 1.74
C ALA A 72 2.20 -14.95 2.96
N PRO A 73 2.68 -15.20 4.18
CA PRO A 73 2.13 -14.59 5.38
C PRO A 73 2.17 -13.06 5.27
N THR A 74 1.25 -12.38 5.94
CA THR A 74 1.28 -10.93 6.07
C THR A 74 2.34 -10.52 7.09
N SER A 75 2.84 -9.28 6.99
CA SER A 75 3.79 -8.73 7.97
C SER A 75 3.20 -8.75 9.39
N LYS A 76 4.01 -9.21 10.34
CA LYS A 76 3.74 -9.14 11.79
C LYS A 76 4.67 -8.15 12.49
N VAL A 77 5.43 -7.36 11.75
CA VAL A 77 6.40 -6.41 12.32
C VAL A 77 5.66 -5.30 13.05
N VAL A 78 6.01 -5.13 14.32
CA VAL A 78 5.53 -4.03 15.17
C VAL A 78 6.63 -2.97 15.22
N LEU A 79 6.30 -1.75 14.80
CA LEU A 79 7.20 -0.60 14.94
C LEU A 79 6.97 0.02 16.32
N THR A 80 7.94 -0.15 17.21
CA THR A 80 7.89 0.37 18.58
C THR A 80 8.58 1.72 18.68
N ALA A 81 8.38 2.44 19.78
CA ALA A 81 9.13 3.66 20.07
C ALA A 81 10.65 3.45 20.01
N ALA A 82 11.14 2.27 20.41
CA ALA A 82 12.56 1.92 20.33
C ALA A 82 13.07 1.81 18.89
N THR A 83 12.26 1.24 17.97
CA THR A 83 12.62 1.16 16.54
C THR A 83 12.48 2.49 15.79
N LEU A 84 11.78 3.44 16.38
CA LEU A 84 11.57 4.80 15.85
C LEU A 84 12.51 5.83 16.51
N ALA A 85 13.25 5.44 17.54
CA ALA A 85 14.15 6.34 18.24
C ALA A 85 15.32 6.81 17.36
N LYS A 86 15.87 7.98 17.67
CA LYS A 86 17.08 8.48 16.99
C LYS A 86 18.21 7.46 17.18
N PRO A 87 18.85 6.99 16.09
CA PRO A 87 19.89 5.96 16.18
C PRO A 87 21.14 6.49 16.89
N SER A 88 21.82 5.62 17.66
CA SER A 88 23.07 5.95 18.29
C SER A 88 24.24 5.95 17.29
N PRO A 89 25.31 6.75 17.51
CA PRO A 89 26.52 6.69 16.67
C PRO A 89 27.11 5.28 16.58
N GLN A 90 27.06 4.51 17.68
CA GLN A 90 27.55 3.13 17.73
C GLN A 90 26.73 2.20 16.80
N SER A 91 25.41 2.35 16.78
CA SER A 91 24.54 1.59 15.89
C SER A 91 24.83 1.92 14.43
N ILE A 92 24.98 3.20 14.10
CA ILE A 92 25.36 3.66 12.75
C ILE A 92 26.70 3.05 12.33
N GLY A 93 27.72 3.07 13.21
CA GLY A 93 29.06 2.51 12.92
C GLY A 93 29.04 1.00 12.67
N ARG A 94 28.29 0.23 13.49
CA ARG A 94 28.09 -1.21 13.24
C ARG A 94 27.35 -1.47 11.95
N GLY A 95 26.29 -0.70 11.68
CA GLY A 95 25.53 -0.75 10.44
C GLY A 95 26.38 -0.49 9.20
N ALA A 96 27.30 0.48 9.25
CA ALA A 96 28.25 0.77 8.18
C ALA A 96 29.13 -0.45 7.85
N THR A 97 29.59 -1.18 8.86
CA THR A 97 30.38 -2.40 8.70
C THR A 97 29.54 -3.52 8.07
N LEU A 98 28.32 -3.72 8.55
CA LEU A 98 27.39 -4.72 8.03
C LEU A 98 26.99 -4.44 6.58
N ALA A 99 26.80 -3.15 6.23
CA ALA A 99 26.35 -2.70 4.93
C ALA A 99 27.35 -2.98 3.80
N GLN A 100 28.62 -3.27 4.10
CA GLN A 100 29.62 -3.65 3.08
C GLN A 100 29.17 -4.85 2.24
N ARG A 101 28.48 -5.81 2.85
CA ARG A 101 27.90 -6.97 2.13
C ARG A 101 26.72 -6.60 1.23
N CYS A 102 26.03 -5.50 1.53
CA CYS A 102 24.88 -5.03 0.79
C CYS A 102 25.29 -4.15 -0.40
N ALA A 103 26.50 -3.57 -0.34
CA ALA A 103 27.02 -2.61 -1.32
C ALA A 103 27.14 -3.17 -2.73
N MET A 104 27.28 -4.49 -2.89
CA MET A 104 27.37 -5.14 -4.20
C MET A 104 26.14 -4.86 -5.07
N CYS A 105 24.94 -4.82 -4.47
CA CYS A 105 23.68 -4.58 -5.17
C CYS A 105 23.15 -3.17 -4.92
N HIS A 106 23.25 -2.69 -3.66
CA HIS A 106 22.69 -1.40 -3.26
C HIS A 106 23.69 -0.23 -3.39
N GLY A 107 24.89 -0.48 -3.88
CA GLY A 107 25.95 0.50 -4.03
C GLY A 107 26.66 0.84 -2.71
N PRO A 108 27.93 1.30 -2.77
CA PRO A 108 28.72 1.62 -1.59
C PRO A 108 28.21 2.85 -0.81
N THR A 109 27.46 3.70 -1.48
CA THR A 109 26.80 4.88 -0.89
C THR A 109 25.34 4.64 -0.57
N GLY A 110 24.84 3.41 -0.75
CA GLY A 110 23.42 3.10 -0.65
C GLY A 110 22.59 3.51 -1.87
N ILE A 111 23.25 3.90 -2.96
CA ILE A 111 22.63 4.18 -4.26
C ILE A 111 23.05 3.10 -5.23
N SER A 112 22.07 2.38 -5.78
CA SER A 112 22.29 1.29 -6.72
C SER A 112 22.68 1.81 -8.10
N ARG A 113 23.55 1.05 -8.79
CA ARG A 113 23.87 1.27 -10.21
C ARG A 113 22.98 0.48 -11.17
N ALA A 114 22.08 -0.33 -10.61
CA ALA A 114 21.14 -1.17 -11.33
C ALA A 114 19.73 -0.98 -10.75
N ASP A 115 18.79 -1.80 -11.18
CA ASP A 115 17.38 -1.71 -10.74
C ASP A 115 17.10 -2.31 -9.34
N PHE A 116 18.10 -2.27 -8.44
CA PHE A 116 17.89 -2.54 -7.03
C PHE A 116 17.49 -1.26 -6.29
N PRO A 117 16.74 -1.34 -5.19
CA PRO A 117 16.30 -0.15 -4.49
C PRO A 117 17.47 0.63 -3.88
N ASN A 118 17.39 1.96 -4.00
CA ASN A 118 18.24 2.88 -3.27
C ASN A 118 17.85 2.85 -1.78
N LEU A 119 18.84 2.73 -0.92
CA LEU A 119 18.65 2.63 0.53
C LEU A 119 19.11 3.88 1.29
N ALA A 120 19.97 4.71 0.69
CA ALA A 120 20.48 5.93 1.32
C ALA A 120 19.35 6.91 1.63
N GLY A 121 19.29 7.37 2.88
CA GLY A 121 18.28 8.29 3.38
C GLY A 121 16.87 7.70 3.48
N GLN A 122 16.72 6.38 3.33
CA GLN A 122 15.45 5.72 3.57
C GLN A 122 15.12 5.71 5.07
N TYR A 123 13.86 5.82 5.41
CA TYR A 123 13.44 5.79 6.82
C TYR A 123 13.86 4.49 7.51
N GLY A 124 14.50 4.60 8.68
CA GLY A 124 15.01 3.46 9.44
C GLY A 124 13.91 2.43 9.76
N ALA A 125 12.71 2.89 10.12
CA ALA A 125 11.55 2.03 10.34
C ALA A 125 11.19 1.18 9.10
N VAL A 126 11.34 1.75 7.91
CA VAL A 126 11.09 1.04 6.64
C VAL A 126 12.16 -0.01 6.40
N VAL A 127 13.45 0.36 6.52
CA VAL A 127 14.56 -0.59 6.33
C VAL A 127 14.43 -1.76 7.31
N TYR A 128 14.25 -1.47 8.60
CA TYR A 128 14.05 -2.48 9.65
C TYR A 128 12.89 -3.42 9.30
N LYS A 129 11.72 -2.83 8.99
CA LYS A 129 10.53 -3.62 8.64
C LYS A 129 10.76 -4.53 7.45
N GLN A 130 11.39 -4.04 6.38
CA GLN A 130 11.62 -4.86 5.19
C GLN A 130 12.59 -6.02 5.48
N LEU A 131 13.64 -5.82 6.26
CA LEU A 131 14.56 -6.88 6.65
C LEU A 131 13.86 -7.96 7.49
N GLN A 132 13.04 -7.55 8.47
CA GLN A 132 12.22 -8.46 9.25
C GLN A 132 11.23 -9.26 8.38
N ASP A 133 10.59 -8.58 7.43
CA ASP A 133 9.63 -9.22 6.52
C ASP A 133 10.31 -10.25 5.59
N PHE A 134 11.53 -9.96 5.10
CA PHE A 134 12.30 -10.92 4.32
C PHE A 134 12.74 -12.12 5.17
N ARG A 135 13.17 -11.90 6.40
CA ARG A 135 13.57 -12.98 7.33
C ARG A 135 12.39 -13.88 7.69
N SER A 136 11.22 -13.29 7.95
CA SER A 136 10.02 -14.03 8.36
C SER A 136 9.25 -14.67 7.19
N GLY A 137 9.64 -14.39 5.93
CA GLY A 137 8.91 -14.84 4.74
C GLY A 137 7.65 -14.05 4.43
N ALA A 138 7.33 -12.98 5.18
CA ALA A 138 6.22 -12.07 4.87
C ALA A 138 6.47 -11.28 3.58
N ARG A 139 7.73 -11.09 3.22
CA ARG A 139 8.19 -10.63 1.92
C ARG A 139 9.21 -11.64 1.37
N VAL A 140 8.97 -12.13 0.17
CA VAL A 140 9.85 -13.12 -0.46
C VAL A 140 10.59 -12.51 -1.64
N ASN A 141 11.90 -12.76 -1.71
CA ASN A 141 12.74 -12.42 -2.84
C ASN A 141 13.92 -13.39 -2.88
N ALA A 142 14.27 -13.90 -4.07
CA ALA A 142 15.31 -14.91 -4.24
C ALA A 142 16.69 -14.48 -3.70
N VAL A 143 16.98 -13.17 -3.70
CA VAL A 143 18.24 -12.60 -3.21
C VAL A 143 18.11 -12.15 -1.76
N MET A 144 17.10 -11.30 -1.45
CA MET A 144 17.03 -10.66 -0.15
C MET A 144 16.62 -11.60 0.99
N SER A 145 15.80 -12.63 0.73
CA SER A 145 15.38 -13.55 1.79
C SER A 145 16.54 -14.33 2.38
N PRO A 146 17.47 -14.93 1.60
CA PRO A 146 18.68 -15.57 2.13
C PRO A 146 19.61 -14.61 2.90
N PHE A 147 19.77 -13.37 2.43
CA PHE A 147 20.56 -12.36 3.13
C PHE A 147 19.96 -12.01 4.49
N ALA A 148 18.65 -11.78 4.54
CA ALA A 148 17.94 -11.41 5.76
C ALA A 148 17.86 -12.56 6.78
N ALA A 149 17.81 -13.80 6.33
CA ALA A 149 17.73 -15.00 7.21
C ALA A 149 18.89 -15.08 8.22
N ASN A 150 20.06 -14.56 7.86
CA ASN A 150 21.27 -14.60 8.68
C ASN A 150 21.50 -13.35 9.53
N LEU A 151 20.57 -12.37 9.50
CA LEU A 151 20.69 -11.16 10.31
C LEU A 151 20.03 -11.35 11.67
N SER A 152 20.74 -10.95 12.74
CA SER A 152 20.13 -10.81 14.06
C SER A 152 19.20 -9.59 14.11
N ASP A 153 18.36 -9.49 15.15
CA ASP A 153 17.53 -8.31 15.35
C ASP A 153 18.36 -7.03 15.49
N GLN A 154 19.51 -7.14 16.18
CA GLN A 154 20.43 -6.01 16.33
C GLN A 154 21.07 -5.61 15.00
N ASP A 155 21.46 -6.56 14.16
CA ASP A 155 22.01 -6.25 12.83
C ASP A 155 20.98 -5.48 11.98
N MET A 156 19.72 -5.84 12.07
CA MET A 156 18.64 -5.13 11.34
C MET A 156 18.42 -3.71 11.87
N VAL A 157 18.52 -3.51 13.19
CA VAL A 157 18.48 -2.17 13.80
C VAL A 157 19.68 -1.34 13.34
N ASP A 158 20.89 -1.91 13.35
CA ASP A 158 22.11 -1.22 12.97
C ASP A 158 22.14 -0.87 11.48
N LEU A 159 21.72 -1.78 10.61
CA LEU A 159 21.56 -1.49 9.17
C LEU A 159 20.50 -0.42 8.90
N ALA A 160 19.38 -0.46 9.62
CA ALA A 160 18.34 0.56 9.54
C ALA A 160 18.86 1.94 9.97
N ALA A 161 19.64 1.97 11.06
CA ALA A 161 20.29 3.17 11.55
C ALA A 161 21.26 3.76 10.53
N TYR A 162 22.11 2.93 9.93
CA TYR A 162 23.10 3.35 8.94
C TYR A 162 22.46 3.90 7.68
N TYR A 163 21.53 3.18 7.05
CA TYR A 163 20.90 3.65 5.82
C TYR A 163 20.03 4.89 6.03
N ALA A 164 19.39 5.03 7.18
CA ALA A 164 18.66 6.25 7.51
C ALA A 164 19.56 7.45 7.78
N TYR A 165 20.79 7.22 8.25
CA TYR A 165 21.80 8.26 8.48
C TYR A 165 22.42 8.77 7.18
N LEU A 166 22.53 7.94 6.16
CA LEU A 166 23.10 8.34 4.88
C LEU A 166 22.27 9.48 4.25
N PRO A 167 22.93 10.46 3.62
CA PRO A 167 22.21 11.49 2.89
C PRO A 167 21.47 10.89 1.72
N ARG A 168 20.31 11.45 1.40
CA ARG A 168 19.65 11.16 0.12
C ARG A 168 20.48 11.71 -1.00
N LEU A 169 20.83 10.86 -1.94
CA LEU A 169 21.63 11.18 -3.10
C LEU A 169 20.80 10.92 -4.35
N PRO A 170 21.04 11.66 -5.45
CA PRO A 170 20.42 11.38 -6.75
C PRO A 170 20.67 9.94 -7.19
N ALA A 171 19.74 9.37 -7.91
CA ALA A 171 19.94 8.08 -8.58
C ALA A 171 21.17 8.11 -9.47
N TYR A 172 21.78 6.96 -9.70
CA TYR A 172 22.97 6.85 -10.57
C TYR A 172 22.65 7.23 -12.03
N HIS A 173 21.44 6.88 -12.47
CA HIS A 173 20.86 7.24 -13.76
C HIS A 173 19.53 7.96 -13.51
N PRO A 174 19.56 9.29 -13.25
CA PRO A 174 18.33 10.03 -12.99
C PRO A 174 17.49 10.09 -14.28
N GLU A 175 16.22 9.76 -14.13
CA GLU A 175 15.25 9.93 -15.21
C GLU A 175 14.96 11.42 -15.45
N PRO A 176 14.64 11.82 -16.68
CA PRO A 176 14.17 13.18 -16.95
C PRO A 176 12.95 13.50 -16.11
N GLN A 177 12.97 14.66 -15.45
CA GLN A 177 11.90 15.07 -14.54
C GLN A 177 10.54 15.08 -15.26
N GLN A 178 9.61 14.33 -14.70
CA GLN A 178 8.23 14.24 -15.18
C GLN A 178 7.32 15.17 -14.38
N ILE A 179 6.32 15.71 -15.08
CA ILE A 179 5.24 16.44 -14.41
C ILE A 179 4.37 15.47 -13.61
N PRO A 180 3.80 15.92 -12.49
CA PRO A 180 2.92 15.07 -11.69
C PRO A 180 1.72 14.57 -12.49
N THR A 181 1.53 13.26 -12.50
CA THR A 181 0.37 12.64 -13.16
C THR A 181 -0.86 12.72 -12.27
N ARG A 182 -2.04 12.62 -12.88
CA ARG A 182 -3.32 12.68 -12.16
C ARG A 182 -3.40 11.66 -11.03
N ILE A 183 -2.95 10.44 -11.27
CA ILE A 183 -3.02 9.35 -10.28
C ILE A 183 -2.15 9.64 -9.05
N VAL A 184 -1.01 10.29 -9.24
CA VAL A 184 -0.11 10.65 -8.14
C VAL A 184 -0.68 11.78 -7.29
N VAL A 185 -1.19 12.84 -7.95
CA VAL A 185 -1.63 14.09 -7.26
C VAL A 185 -3.00 13.95 -6.63
N TYR A 186 -3.95 13.35 -7.34
CA TYR A 186 -5.34 13.31 -6.93
C TYR A 186 -5.82 11.91 -6.56
N GLY A 187 -5.06 10.87 -6.91
CA GLY A 187 -5.53 9.50 -6.81
C GLY A 187 -6.72 9.23 -7.73
N ALA A 188 -7.54 8.27 -7.33
CA ALA A 188 -8.84 7.97 -7.95
C ALA A 188 -9.85 7.63 -6.84
N PRO A 189 -10.49 8.63 -6.21
CA PRO A 189 -11.35 8.43 -5.04
C PRO A 189 -12.51 7.45 -5.28
N THR A 190 -13.07 7.45 -6.48
CA THR A 190 -14.16 6.51 -6.88
C THR A 190 -13.72 5.05 -6.90
N ARG A 191 -12.41 4.80 -6.98
CA ARG A 191 -11.78 3.46 -6.91
C ARG A 191 -11.08 3.21 -5.57
N GLY A 192 -11.21 4.13 -4.60
CA GLY A 192 -10.55 4.02 -3.29
C GLY A 192 -9.04 4.27 -3.33
N ILE A 193 -8.52 4.94 -4.35
CA ILE A 193 -7.10 5.30 -4.47
C ILE A 193 -6.91 6.71 -3.94
N ALA A 194 -6.23 6.84 -2.78
CA ALA A 194 -5.78 8.12 -2.25
C ALA A 194 -4.59 8.68 -3.06
N PRO A 195 -4.32 10.00 -3.04
CA PRO A 195 -3.08 10.56 -3.55
C PRO A 195 -1.86 9.87 -2.93
N CYS A 196 -0.86 9.53 -3.75
CA CYS A 196 0.32 8.78 -3.28
C CYS A 196 1.06 9.52 -2.16
N GLY A 197 1.19 10.85 -2.28
CA GLY A 197 1.82 11.71 -1.29
C GLY A 197 1.12 11.75 0.08
N ALA A 198 -0.15 11.33 0.17
CA ALA A 198 -0.84 11.24 1.47
C ALA A 198 -0.20 10.23 2.45
N CYS A 199 0.56 9.26 1.93
CA CYS A 199 1.29 8.28 2.74
C CYS A 199 2.80 8.31 2.48
N HIS A 200 3.22 8.70 1.26
CA HIS A 200 4.61 8.74 0.81
C HIS A 200 5.14 10.18 0.69
N GLY A 201 4.51 11.13 1.37
CA GLY A 201 4.94 12.53 1.37
C GLY A 201 6.18 12.78 2.22
N SER A 202 6.83 13.95 2.00
CA SER A 202 8.06 14.32 2.66
C SER A 202 7.87 14.87 4.08
N LEU A 203 6.77 15.57 4.36
CA LEU A 203 6.58 16.29 5.63
C LEU A 203 5.87 15.45 6.69
N ASP A 204 4.83 14.69 6.29
CA ASP A 204 4.02 13.87 7.20
C ASP A 204 3.95 12.42 6.69
N ASN A 205 5.12 11.82 6.52
CA ASN A 205 5.20 10.46 6.05
C ASN A 205 4.52 9.49 7.03
N LYS A 206 3.61 8.70 6.51
CA LYS A 206 2.99 7.65 7.31
C LYS A 206 4.04 6.62 7.74
N THR A 207 4.15 6.39 9.05
CA THR A 207 5.11 5.44 9.64
C THR A 207 5.05 4.08 8.94
N GLY A 208 6.21 3.64 8.44
CA GLY A 208 6.35 2.40 7.67
C GLY A 208 6.14 2.54 6.17
N SER A 209 5.75 3.72 5.66
CA SER A 209 5.74 4.01 4.23
C SER A 209 7.13 4.45 3.77
N PRO A 210 7.65 3.90 2.66
CA PRO A 210 8.96 4.25 2.15
C PRO A 210 8.99 5.63 1.48
N TRP A 211 10.16 6.24 1.47
CA TRP A 211 10.54 7.31 0.55
C TRP A 211 10.64 6.75 -0.87
N LEU A 212 10.08 7.43 -1.87
CA LEU A 212 9.95 6.93 -3.23
C LEU A 212 10.76 7.71 -4.27
N GLU A 213 11.03 9.00 -4.03
CA GLU A 213 11.69 9.89 -4.98
C GLU A 213 13.11 9.40 -5.28
N GLY A 214 13.47 9.39 -6.55
CA GLY A 214 14.76 8.91 -7.05
C GLY A 214 14.96 7.40 -6.97
N GLN A 215 13.92 6.60 -6.71
CA GLN A 215 14.00 5.15 -6.84
C GLN A 215 13.92 4.73 -8.31
N SER A 216 14.51 3.56 -8.65
CA SER A 216 14.39 3.01 -10.01
C SER A 216 12.93 2.83 -10.41
N ALA A 217 12.56 3.32 -11.62
CA ALA A 217 11.22 3.13 -12.17
C ALA A 217 10.88 1.63 -12.33
N VAL A 218 11.86 0.83 -12.77
CA VAL A 218 11.73 -0.63 -12.92
C VAL A 218 11.41 -1.28 -11.57
N TYR A 219 12.14 -0.89 -10.51
CA TYR A 219 11.88 -1.39 -9.17
C TYR A 219 10.49 -0.97 -8.67
N LEU A 220 10.11 0.30 -8.79
CA LEU A 220 8.81 0.81 -8.32
C LEU A 220 7.64 0.11 -9.01
N LYS A 221 7.72 -0.01 -10.35
CA LYS A 221 6.74 -0.72 -11.17
C LYS A 221 6.58 -2.17 -10.70
N ALA A 222 7.69 -2.90 -10.59
CA ALA A 222 7.67 -4.29 -10.15
C ALA A 222 7.07 -4.45 -8.74
N GLN A 223 7.27 -3.47 -7.83
CA GLN A 223 6.65 -3.52 -6.50
C GLN A 223 5.14 -3.28 -6.55
N LEU A 224 4.67 -2.33 -7.36
CA LEU A 224 3.22 -2.08 -7.54
C LEU A 224 2.54 -3.29 -8.16
N GLU A 225 3.12 -3.89 -9.21
CA GLU A 225 2.62 -5.11 -9.83
C GLU A 225 2.59 -6.30 -8.86
N ALA A 226 3.63 -6.44 -8.01
CA ALA A 226 3.67 -7.47 -6.99
C ALA A 226 2.60 -7.28 -5.91
N PHE A 227 2.26 -6.05 -5.54
CA PHE A 227 1.12 -5.76 -4.67
C PHE A 227 -0.21 -6.03 -5.38
N ALA A 228 -0.37 -5.61 -6.62
CA ALA A 228 -1.59 -5.82 -7.41
C ALA A 228 -1.92 -7.30 -7.56
N SER A 229 -0.93 -8.11 -7.92
CA SER A 229 -1.08 -9.57 -8.06
C SER A 229 -1.19 -10.32 -6.72
N GLY A 230 -0.82 -9.67 -5.61
CA GLY A 230 -0.78 -10.29 -4.29
C GLY A 230 0.45 -11.17 -4.02
N HIS A 231 1.45 -11.17 -4.88
CA HIS A 231 2.75 -11.79 -4.60
C HIS A 231 3.47 -11.09 -3.45
N ARG A 232 3.33 -9.76 -3.36
CA ARG A 232 3.80 -8.97 -2.22
C ARG A 232 2.63 -8.65 -1.30
N ARG A 233 2.73 -9.06 -0.02
CA ARG A 233 1.64 -8.98 0.96
C ARG A 233 2.07 -8.40 2.31
N ASN A 234 3.26 -7.85 2.39
CA ASN A 234 3.83 -7.33 3.62
C ASN A 234 3.42 -5.88 3.93
N ASP A 235 2.43 -5.38 3.25
CA ASP A 235 1.83 -4.06 3.47
C ASP A 235 0.93 -4.05 4.70
N ILE A 236 0.98 -2.95 5.46
CA ILE A 236 0.16 -2.76 6.66
C ILE A 236 -1.32 -2.63 6.23
N SER A 237 -2.19 -3.43 6.85
CA SER A 237 -3.65 -3.41 6.61
C SER A 237 -4.05 -3.53 5.12
N ALA A 238 -3.27 -4.23 4.32
CA ALA A 238 -3.48 -4.43 2.89
C ALA A 238 -3.57 -3.14 2.06
N GLN A 239 -3.04 -2.02 2.56
CA GLN A 239 -3.22 -0.71 1.92
C GLN A 239 -2.65 -0.66 0.51
N MET A 240 -1.38 -1.07 0.33
CA MET A 240 -0.76 -1.05 -1.00
C MET A 240 -1.38 -2.07 -1.95
N ARG A 241 -1.79 -3.24 -1.47
CA ARG A 241 -2.53 -4.21 -2.28
C ARG A 241 -3.86 -3.66 -2.77
N ASN A 242 -4.61 -2.98 -1.90
CA ASN A 242 -5.91 -2.41 -2.28
C ASN A 242 -5.74 -1.28 -3.31
N ILE A 243 -4.74 -0.41 -3.13
CA ILE A 243 -4.42 0.65 -4.07
C ILE A 243 -3.96 0.06 -5.41
N ALA A 244 -2.95 -0.81 -5.39
CA ALA A 244 -2.33 -1.31 -6.61
C ALA A 244 -3.29 -2.18 -7.46
N ARG A 245 -4.19 -2.94 -6.84
CA ARG A 245 -5.25 -3.69 -7.55
C ARG A 245 -6.26 -2.81 -8.27
N ALA A 246 -6.50 -1.62 -7.73
CA ALA A 246 -7.42 -0.66 -8.32
C ALA A 246 -6.76 0.23 -9.38
N MET A 247 -5.43 0.19 -9.54
CA MET A 247 -4.69 0.91 -10.57
C MET A 247 -4.74 0.16 -11.91
N THR A 248 -4.77 0.91 -13.00
CA THR A 248 -4.52 0.36 -14.35
C THR A 248 -3.02 0.14 -14.57
N PRO A 249 -2.61 -0.72 -15.52
CA PRO A 249 -1.20 -0.88 -15.88
C PRO A 249 -0.51 0.43 -16.27
N GLN A 250 -1.22 1.32 -16.96
CA GLN A 250 -0.72 2.64 -17.33
C GLN A 250 -0.49 3.52 -16.11
N GLU A 251 -1.40 3.54 -15.13
CA GLU A 251 -1.25 4.31 -13.90
C GLU A 251 -0.08 3.79 -13.03
N ILE A 252 0.18 2.50 -13.05
CA ILE A 252 1.36 1.90 -12.39
C ILE A 252 2.64 2.43 -13.05
N GLU A 253 2.71 2.45 -14.38
CA GLU A 253 3.82 2.99 -15.16
C GLU A 253 4.04 4.48 -14.86
N GLU A 254 2.97 5.28 -14.93
CA GLU A 254 2.98 6.72 -14.67
C GLU A 254 3.47 7.04 -13.25
N ALA A 255 2.98 6.31 -12.24
CA ALA A 255 3.39 6.52 -10.86
C ALA A 255 4.86 6.15 -10.64
N ALA A 256 5.32 5.03 -11.21
CA ALA A 256 6.70 4.58 -11.11
C ALA A 256 7.66 5.58 -11.80
N GLY A 257 7.33 6.01 -13.02
CA GLY A 257 8.12 6.99 -13.77
C GLY A 257 8.17 8.34 -13.08
N TYR A 258 7.04 8.82 -12.57
CA TYR A 258 7.00 10.07 -11.82
C TYR A 258 7.96 10.07 -10.63
N TYR A 259 7.87 9.08 -9.72
CA TYR A 259 8.72 9.03 -8.54
C TYR A 259 10.20 8.81 -8.87
N ALA A 260 10.50 8.04 -9.91
CA ALA A 260 11.88 7.84 -10.36
C ALA A 260 12.51 9.13 -10.87
N SER A 261 11.73 10.01 -11.50
CA SER A 261 12.18 11.26 -12.08
C SER A 261 12.26 12.42 -11.09
N GLN A 262 11.75 12.26 -9.87
CA GLN A 262 11.74 13.36 -8.91
C GLN A 262 13.14 13.62 -8.36
N PRO A 263 13.55 14.90 -8.28
CA PRO A 263 14.81 15.25 -7.65
C PRO A 263 14.77 14.85 -6.16
N VAL A 264 15.85 14.26 -5.71
CA VAL A 264 16.03 13.95 -4.30
C VAL A 264 16.49 15.24 -3.60
N GLU A 265 15.64 15.82 -2.76
CA GLU A 265 16.09 16.87 -1.87
C GLU A 265 17.14 16.29 -0.92
N THR A 266 18.36 16.84 -0.98
CA THR A 266 19.43 16.53 -0.03
C THR A 266 19.06 17.10 1.33
N ILE A 267 18.15 16.46 2.04
CA ILE A 267 17.90 16.75 3.44
C ILE A 267 19.10 16.14 4.20
N ARG A 268 20.01 17.01 4.64
CA ARG A 268 20.98 16.61 5.66
C ARG A 268 20.18 16.15 6.86
N ALA A 269 20.52 14.97 7.39
CA ALA A 269 19.99 14.55 8.68
C ALA A 269 20.14 15.74 9.65
N ALA A 270 19.05 16.17 10.23
CA ALA A 270 19.07 17.27 11.20
C ALA A 270 20.08 16.90 12.31
N GLU A 271 21.06 17.78 12.53
CA GLU A 271 22.07 17.69 13.58
C GLU A 271 21.45 17.51 14.98
#